data_bec3f81da1656354b5053d624497b26e
#
_entry.id   bec3f81da1656354b5053d624497b26e
#
_cell.length_a   1.000
_cell.length_b   1.000
_cell.length_c   1.000
_cell.angle_alpha   90.00
_cell.angle_beta   90.00
_cell.angle_gamma   90.00
#
_symmetry.space_group_name_H-M   'P 1'
#
loop_
_entity.id
_entity.type
_entity.pdbx_description
1 polymer ?
#
loop_
_entity_poly.entity_id
_entity_poly.type
_entity_poly.pdbx_seq_one_letter_code
_entity_poly.pdbx_strand_id
1 'polypeptide(L)'
;MQVTHLVRAVIVAATSTVLTGCLVPEKFNASVTVRPDGAYTYKYQGTAVHMLAAMEIKKSGSLSAKAESQLKADAEKAAKAPGVKKLTYQGSGRYEVSVDRDLKVGQRAEVLSIVSLTTSRDGVYTLSASQLKEKERAELMGLGIKVDGTVEVTLPANAKVLTQNASSTPGLFSKSYSWKVNGYDAKPAMTFTLN
;
A
#
# COMPACT_ATOMS: atom_id res chain seq x y z
N MET A 1 45.84 20.16 -34.65
CA MET A 1 45.42 18.98 -33.89
C MET A 1 44.66 19.49 -32.67
N GLN A 2 43.34 19.51 -32.73
CA GLN A 2 42.46 19.90 -31.63
C GLN A 2 41.89 18.65 -31.00
N VAL A 3 42.16 18.42 -29.73
CA VAL A 3 41.65 17.31 -28.95
C VAL A 3 40.40 17.79 -28.23
N THR A 4 39.25 17.32 -28.72
CA THR A 4 37.93 17.64 -28.18
C THR A 4 37.69 16.76 -26.93
N HIS A 5 37.69 17.36 -25.75
CA HIS A 5 37.30 16.71 -24.51
C HIS A 5 35.78 16.49 -24.44
N LEU A 6 35.32 15.26 -24.68
CA LEU A 6 33.95 14.82 -24.42
C LEU A 6 33.80 14.66 -22.89
N VAL A 7 33.13 15.63 -22.26
CA VAL A 7 32.65 15.51 -20.88
C VAL A 7 31.46 14.58 -20.88
N ARG A 8 31.66 13.33 -20.47
CA ARG A 8 30.59 12.38 -20.19
C ARG A 8 29.92 12.80 -18.87
N ALA A 9 28.76 13.40 -18.97
CA ALA A 9 27.86 13.59 -17.81
C ALA A 9 27.35 12.22 -17.37
N VAL A 10 27.91 11.68 -16.30
CA VAL A 10 27.38 10.52 -15.60
C VAL A 10 26.14 10.99 -14.83
N ILE A 11 24.97 10.72 -15.37
CA ILE A 11 23.71 10.87 -14.62
C ILE A 11 23.70 9.75 -13.58
N VAL A 12 24.08 10.07 -12.36
CA VAL A 12 23.83 9.22 -11.18
C VAL A 12 22.34 9.25 -10.95
N ALA A 13 21.63 8.27 -11.47
CA ALA A 13 20.26 7.97 -11.06
C ALA A 13 20.34 7.55 -9.59
N ALA A 14 20.05 8.47 -8.68
CA ALA A 14 19.84 8.17 -7.27
C ALA A 14 18.60 7.25 -7.20
N THR A 15 18.82 5.95 -7.16
CA THR A 15 17.82 4.96 -6.80
C THR A 15 17.44 5.24 -5.35
N SER A 16 16.38 6.02 -5.18
CA SER A 16 15.70 6.17 -3.91
C SER A 16 15.18 4.78 -3.53
N THR A 17 15.91 4.08 -2.69
CA THR A 17 15.46 2.85 -2.03
C THR A 17 14.30 3.25 -1.13
N VAL A 18 13.12 3.12 -1.69
CA VAL A 18 11.88 3.55 -1.05
C VAL A 18 11.59 2.59 0.08
N LEU A 19 11.31 3.12 1.25
CA LEU A 19 10.85 2.43 2.48
C LEU A 19 9.65 1.49 2.27
N THR A 20 9.13 1.40 1.07
CA THR A 20 7.80 0.86 0.72
C THR A 20 7.67 -0.65 0.90
N GLY A 21 8.77 -1.40 0.82
CA GLY A 21 8.72 -2.86 0.94
C GLY A 21 8.71 -3.40 2.36
N CYS A 22 8.97 -2.56 3.37
CA CYS A 22 9.13 -2.98 4.76
C CYS A 22 8.03 -2.47 5.71
N LEU A 23 7.07 -1.67 5.19
CA LEU A 23 5.95 -1.18 6.00
C LEU A 23 4.79 -2.17 5.98
N VAL A 24 4.36 -2.58 7.16
CA VAL A 24 3.20 -3.44 7.38
C VAL A 24 2.07 -2.59 7.96
N PRO A 25 0.86 -2.61 7.38
CA PRO A 25 -0.28 -1.90 7.94
C PRO A 25 -0.65 -2.47 9.32
N GLU A 26 -0.99 -1.60 10.27
CA GLU A 26 -1.53 -2.02 11.58
C GLU A 26 -3.02 -1.70 11.67
N LYS A 27 -3.38 -0.42 11.81
CA LYS A 27 -4.77 0.05 11.83
C LYS A 27 -5.01 0.95 10.64
N PHE A 28 -6.00 0.65 9.80
CA PHE A 28 -6.18 1.41 8.58
C PHE A 28 -7.60 1.43 8.04
N ASN A 29 -7.87 2.46 7.23
CA ASN A 29 -8.95 2.49 6.25
C ASN A 29 -8.33 2.68 4.86
N ALA A 30 -8.62 1.76 3.95
CA ALA A 30 -8.21 1.85 2.56
C ALA A 30 -9.44 1.89 1.66
N SER A 31 -9.40 2.70 0.61
CA SER A 31 -10.49 2.77 -0.36
C SER A 31 -9.97 2.79 -1.79
N VAL A 32 -10.74 2.18 -2.67
CA VAL A 32 -10.56 2.17 -4.12
C VAL A 32 -11.84 2.72 -4.75
N THR A 33 -11.72 3.78 -5.52
CA THR A 33 -12.81 4.30 -6.34
C THR A 33 -12.47 4.11 -7.80
N VAL A 34 -13.16 3.17 -8.45
CA VAL A 34 -12.96 2.86 -9.86
C VAL A 34 -13.75 3.85 -10.71
N ARG A 35 -13.12 4.36 -11.77
CA ARG A 35 -13.74 5.26 -12.76
C ARG A 35 -14.29 4.46 -13.95
N PRO A 36 -15.18 5.08 -14.77
CA PRO A 36 -15.76 4.42 -15.95
C PRO A 36 -14.72 3.96 -16.99
N ASP A 37 -13.54 4.56 -17.02
CA ASP A 37 -12.41 4.22 -17.90
C ASP A 37 -11.50 3.12 -17.32
N GLY A 38 -11.84 2.58 -16.14
CA GLY A 38 -11.06 1.57 -15.44
C GLY A 38 -9.89 2.11 -14.61
N ALA A 39 -9.50 3.37 -14.77
CA ALA A 39 -8.56 3.99 -13.85
C ALA A 39 -9.18 4.10 -12.44
N TYR A 40 -8.36 4.24 -11.41
CA TYR A 40 -8.88 4.26 -10.05
C TYR A 40 -8.10 5.18 -9.12
N THR A 41 -8.79 5.69 -8.12
CA THR A 41 -8.18 6.42 -7.01
C THR A 41 -8.00 5.46 -5.85
N TYR A 42 -6.79 5.36 -5.33
CA TYR A 42 -6.46 4.61 -4.12
C TYR A 42 -6.19 5.57 -2.97
N LYS A 43 -6.87 5.35 -1.85
CA LYS A 43 -6.62 6.09 -0.60
C LYS A 43 -6.30 5.12 0.51
N TYR A 44 -5.36 5.52 1.35
CA TYR A 44 -5.00 4.84 2.59
C TYR A 44 -4.88 5.87 3.70
N GLN A 45 -5.40 5.56 4.86
CA GLN A 45 -5.20 6.33 6.09
C GLN A 45 -5.07 5.37 7.26
N GLY A 46 -3.99 5.50 8.02
CA GLY A 46 -3.79 4.62 9.17
C GLY A 46 -2.37 4.64 9.71
N THR A 47 -2.05 3.60 10.44
CA THR A 47 -0.72 3.37 11.00
C THR A 47 -0.04 2.18 10.29
N ALA A 48 1.29 2.21 10.29
CA ALA A 48 2.12 1.14 9.76
C ALA A 48 3.35 0.96 10.63
N VAL A 49 3.93 -0.23 10.60
CA VAL A 49 5.17 -0.56 11.31
C VAL A 49 6.23 -1.03 10.33
N HIS A 50 7.46 -0.62 10.56
CA HIS A 50 8.61 -1.09 9.80
C HIS A 50 9.04 -2.48 10.33
N MET A 51 8.91 -3.51 9.50
CA MET A 51 9.13 -4.90 9.91
C MET A 51 10.53 -5.13 10.49
N LEU A 52 11.59 -4.62 9.85
CA LEU A 52 12.96 -4.80 10.35
C LEU A 52 13.19 -4.07 11.68
N ALA A 53 12.57 -2.92 11.89
CA ALA A 53 12.63 -2.22 13.18
C ALA A 53 11.92 -3.02 14.28
N ALA A 54 10.76 -3.61 13.98
CA ALA A 54 10.06 -4.49 14.91
C ALA A 54 10.89 -5.74 15.26
N MET A 55 11.58 -6.32 14.29
CA MET A 55 12.51 -7.45 14.52
C MET A 55 13.67 -7.04 15.45
N GLU A 56 14.28 -5.88 15.21
CA GLU A 56 15.37 -5.37 16.04
C GLU A 56 14.89 -5.09 17.46
N ILE A 57 13.74 -4.45 17.64
CA ILE A 57 13.14 -4.21 18.96
C ILE A 57 12.88 -5.54 19.69
N LYS A 58 12.35 -6.56 19.00
CA LYS A 58 12.12 -7.87 19.60
C LYS A 58 13.42 -8.52 20.08
N LYS A 59 14.52 -8.31 19.35
CA LYS A 59 15.84 -8.88 19.67
C LYS A 59 16.55 -8.12 20.78
N SER A 60 16.53 -6.79 20.74
CA SER A 60 17.38 -5.91 21.54
C SER A 60 16.62 -5.06 22.58
N GLY A 61 15.27 -5.14 22.58
CA GLY A 61 14.40 -4.38 23.47
C GLY A 61 14.09 -2.97 22.95
N SER A 62 14.96 -2.36 22.16
CA SER A 62 14.79 -1.00 21.61
C SER A 62 15.61 -0.81 20.35
N LEU A 63 15.32 0.27 19.61
CA LEU A 63 16.19 0.75 18.54
C LEU A 63 17.30 1.65 19.10
N SER A 64 18.45 1.66 18.44
CA SER A 64 19.50 2.63 18.73
C SER A 64 19.06 4.04 18.31
N ALA A 65 19.59 5.10 18.96
CA ALA A 65 19.32 6.49 18.58
C ALA A 65 19.65 6.77 17.11
N LYS A 66 20.68 6.11 16.56
CA LYS A 66 21.05 6.20 15.15
C LYS A 66 19.97 5.60 14.24
N ALA A 67 19.43 4.43 14.58
CA ALA A 67 18.37 3.79 13.82
C ALA A 67 17.07 4.60 13.86
N GLU A 68 16.68 5.14 15.02
CA GLU A 68 15.53 6.04 15.16
C GLU A 68 15.67 7.28 14.26
N SER A 69 16.83 7.93 14.29
CA SER A 69 17.12 9.11 13.47
C SER A 69 17.08 8.78 11.98
N GLN A 70 17.62 7.63 11.57
CA GLN A 70 17.60 7.18 10.17
C GLN A 70 16.18 6.93 9.68
N LEU A 71 15.36 6.19 10.45
CA LEU A 71 13.96 5.91 10.09
C LEU A 71 13.12 7.18 9.96
N LYS A 72 13.38 8.17 10.84
CA LYS A 72 12.74 9.49 10.74
C LYS A 72 13.16 10.22 9.46
N ALA A 73 14.44 10.29 9.15
CA ALA A 73 14.94 10.94 7.94
C ALA A 73 14.43 10.26 6.65
N ASP A 74 14.31 8.93 6.65
CA ASP A 74 13.78 8.18 5.53
C ASP A 74 12.28 8.43 5.34
N ALA A 75 11.51 8.57 6.43
CA ALA A 75 10.11 8.98 6.39
C ALA A 75 9.94 10.37 5.77
N GLU A 76 10.77 11.35 6.14
CA GLU A 76 10.74 12.71 5.60
C GLU A 76 11.03 12.74 4.09
N LYS A 77 11.92 11.84 3.60
CA LYS A 77 12.17 11.67 2.17
C LYS A 77 10.98 11.03 1.47
N ALA A 78 10.47 9.93 2.00
CA ALA A 78 9.36 9.18 1.44
C ALA A 78 8.04 9.97 1.46
N ALA A 79 7.86 10.90 2.41
CA ALA A 79 6.72 11.81 2.45
C ALA A 79 6.61 12.73 1.21
N LYS A 80 7.72 12.89 0.46
CA LYS A 80 7.76 13.68 -0.78
C LYS A 80 7.32 12.89 -2.02
N ALA A 81 7.09 11.58 -1.88
CA ALA A 81 6.68 10.73 -3.00
C ALA A 81 5.29 11.11 -3.52
N PRO A 82 5.03 10.98 -4.84
CA PRO A 82 3.73 11.30 -5.42
C PRO A 82 2.60 10.54 -4.73
N GLY A 83 1.55 11.28 -4.34
CA GLY A 83 0.36 10.71 -3.69
C GLY A 83 0.50 10.45 -2.19
N VAL A 84 1.67 10.60 -1.59
CA VAL A 84 1.83 10.59 -0.13
C VAL A 84 1.37 11.94 0.41
N LYS A 85 0.31 11.95 1.21
CA LYS A 85 -0.22 13.16 1.87
C LYS A 85 0.39 13.35 3.25
N LYS A 86 0.70 12.23 3.92
CA LYS A 86 1.34 12.22 5.24
C LYS A 86 2.15 10.95 5.40
N LEU A 87 3.36 11.07 5.90
CA LEU A 87 4.17 9.96 6.39
C LEU A 87 5.02 10.50 7.53
N THR A 88 4.58 10.26 8.75
CA THR A 88 5.20 10.79 9.97
C THR A 88 5.69 9.66 10.84
N TYR A 89 6.98 9.67 11.14
CA TYR A 89 7.58 8.73 12.08
C TYR A 89 7.11 9.02 13.51
N GLN A 90 6.68 7.97 14.22
CA GLN A 90 6.11 8.04 15.57
C GLN A 90 7.02 7.42 16.63
N GLY A 91 8.23 6.98 16.25
CA GLY A 91 9.13 6.25 17.13
C GLY A 91 8.92 4.74 17.08
N SER A 92 9.93 3.99 17.53
CA SER A 92 9.88 2.52 17.62
C SER A 92 9.47 1.83 16.33
N GLY A 93 9.87 2.39 15.18
CA GLY A 93 9.55 1.84 13.86
C GLY A 93 8.10 2.02 13.40
N ARG A 94 7.31 2.86 14.06
CA ARG A 94 5.90 3.12 13.70
C ARG A 94 5.72 4.43 12.95
N TYR A 95 4.70 4.45 12.09
CA TYR A 95 4.39 5.58 11.22
C TYR A 95 2.89 5.85 11.21
N GLU A 96 2.55 7.11 11.08
CA GLU A 96 1.23 7.55 10.64
C GLU A 96 1.30 7.84 9.14
N VAL A 97 0.37 7.27 8.37
CA VAL A 97 0.42 7.30 6.91
C VAL A 97 -0.92 7.73 6.33
N SER A 98 -0.86 8.62 5.35
CA SER A 98 -1.99 8.97 4.47
C SER A 98 -1.51 9.01 3.03
N VAL A 99 -2.18 8.25 2.16
CA VAL A 99 -1.92 8.17 0.72
C VAL A 99 -3.21 8.53 -0.01
N ASP A 100 -3.10 9.28 -1.09
CA ASP A 100 -4.19 9.58 -2.01
C ASP A 100 -3.59 9.65 -3.42
N ARG A 101 -3.88 8.66 -4.25
CA ARG A 101 -3.23 8.50 -5.54
C ARG A 101 -4.17 8.02 -6.64
N ASP A 102 -4.13 8.70 -7.78
CA ASP A 102 -4.74 8.24 -9.01
C ASP A 102 -3.80 7.26 -9.72
N LEU A 103 -4.37 6.13 -10.11
CA LEU A 103 -3.67 4.99 -10.70
C LEU A 103 -4.39 4.51 -11.96
N LYS A 104 -3.61 4.01 -12.92
CA LYS A 104 -4.13 3.24 -14.05
C LYS A 104 -4.26 1.76 -13.68
N VAL A 105 -5.07 1.04 -14.43
CA VAL A 105 -5.16 -0.42 -14.30
C VAL A 105 -3.77 -1.04 -14.40
N GLY A 106 -3.48 -2.02 -13.55
CA GLY A 106 -2.17 -2.68 -13.46
C GLY A 106 -1.12 -1.91 -12.64
N GLN A 107 -1.35 -0.63 -12.31
CA GLN A 107 -0.48 0.11 -11.39
C GLN A 107 -0.86 -0.20 -9.94
N ARG A 108 0.13 -0.12 -9.04
CA ARG A 108 -0.06 -0.25 -7.59
C ARG A 108 0.40 1.02 -6.90
N ALA A 109 -0.19 1.33 -5.76
CA ALA A 109 0.35 2.36 -4.88
C ALA A 109 1.76 1.94 -4.42
N GLU A 110 2.70 2.88 -4.39
CA GLU A 110 4.08 2.60 -3.99
C GLU A 110 4.21 2.39 -2.48
N VAL A 111 3.31 2.98 -1.72
CA VAL A 111 3.29 2.92 -0.26
C VAL A 111 2.02 2.21 0.19
N LEU A 112 2.16 1.15 0.99
CA LEU A 112 1.06 0.39 1.61
C LEU A 112 -0.04 -0.02 0.62
N SER A 113 0.35 -0.64 -0.48
CA SER A 113 -0.59 -1.20 -1.47
C SER A 113 -1.25 -2.45 -0.90
N ILE A 114 -2.38 -2.29 -0.23
CA ILE A 114 -3.13 -3.41 0.39
C ILE A 114 -3.86 -4.22 -0.68
N VAL A 115 -4.38 -3.54 -1.69
CA VAL A 115 -5.09 -4.14 -2.81
C VAL A 115 -4.54 -3.64 -4.13
N SER A 116 -4.69 -4.45 -5.18
CA SER A 116 -4.34 -4.11 -6.54
C SER A 116 -5.50 -4.37 -7.48
N LEU A 117 -5.61 -3.56 -8.52
CA LEU A 117 -6.56 -3.72 -9.61
C LEU A 117 -5.81 -4.08 -10.88
N THR A 118 -6.17 -5.21 -11.47
CA THR A 118 -5.64 -5.70 -12.74
C THR A 118 -6.78 -5.95 -13.72
N THR A 119 -6.49 -6.09 -15.02
CA THR A 119 -7.48 -6.49 -16.01
C THR A 119 -6.92 -7.61 -16.88
N SER A 120 -7.78 -8.55 -17.28
CA SER A 120 -7.49 -9.59 -18.26
C SER A 120 -7.67 -9.06 -19.68
N ARG A 121 -7.25 -9.85 -20.69
CA ARG A 121 -7.48 -9.54 -22.11
C ARG A 121 -8.96 -9.49 -22.47
N ASP A 122 -9.81 -10.21 -21.72
CA ASP A 122 -11.26 -10.28 -21.95
C ASP A 122 -12.01 -9.15 -21.22
N GLY A 123 -11.30 -8.14 -20.72
CA GLY A 123 -11.90 -6.98 -20.07
C GLY A 123 -12.45 -7.26 -18.66
N VAL A 124 -12.07 -8.38 -18.04
CA VAL A 124 -12.42 -8.67 -16.65
C VAL A 124 -11.41 -7.99 -15.72
N TYR A 125 -11.91 -7.11 -14.88
CA TYR A 125 -11.15 -6.46 -13.82
C TYR A 125 -11.11 -7.35 -12.58
N THR A 126 -9.95 -7.49 -11.98
CA THR A 126 -9.73 -8.24 -10.74
C THR A 126 -9.12 -7.33 -9.69
N LEU A 127 -9.85 -7.10 -8.63
CA LEU A 127 -9.33 -6.50 -7.41
C LEU A 127 -8.96 -7.63 -6.45
N SER A 128 -7.73 -7.61 -5.97
CA SER A 128 -7.22 -8.62 -5.03
C SER A 128 -6.31 -8.01 -3.97
N ALA A 129 -6.37 -8.54 -2.76
CA ALA A 129 -5.42 -8.23 -1.71
C ALA A 129 -4.04 -8.82 -2.00
N SER A 130 -3.00 -8.16 -1.52
CA SER A 130 -1.66 -8.73 -1.50
C SER A 130 -1.63 -9.97 -0.61
N GLN A 131 -1.11 -11.08 -1.14
CA GLN A 131 -1.02 -12.32 -0.38
C GLN A 131 0.35 -12.41 0.29
N LEU A 132 0.34 -12.62 1.59
CA LEU A 132 1.54 -12.97 2.35
C LEU A 132 1.77 -14.48 2.27
N LYS A 133 3.02 -14.88 2.10
CA LYS A 133 3.42 -16.26 2.24
C LYS A 133 3.26 -16.71 3.71
N GLU A 134 3.07 -17.99 3.95
CA GLU A 134 2.87 -18.53 5.30
C GLU A 134 4.02 -18.14 6.25
N LYS A 135 5.26 -18.23 5.77
CA LYS A 135 6.44 -17.80 6.52
C LYS A 135 6.39 -16.32 6.92
N GLU A 136 6.05 -15.43 5.98
CA GLU A 136 5.95 -13.98 6.24
C GLU A 136 4.86 -13.69 7.28
N ARG A 137 3.73 -14.39 7.18
CA ARG A 137 2.63 -14.28 8.15
C ARG A 137 3.06 -14.73 9.55
N ALA A 138 3.73 -15.89 9.65
CA ALA A 138 4.25 -16.39 10.92
C ALA A 138 5.27 -15.43 11.55
N GLU A 139 6.13 -14.81 10.75
CA GLU A 139 7.08 -13.79 11.19
C GLU A 139 6.37 -12.56 11.76
N LEU A 140 5.39 -12.01 11.04
CA LEU A 140 4.61 -10.86 11.49
C LEU A 140 3.83 -11.14 12.78
N MET A 141 3.19 -12.30 12.87
CA MET A 141 2.51 -12.76 14.09
C MET A 141 3.51 -12.91 15.25
N GLY A 142 4.67 -13.49 14.97
CA GLY A 142 5.75 -13.61 15.94
C GLY A 142 6.27 -12.27 16.46
N LEU A 143 6.18 -11.21 15.68
CA LEU A 143 6.52 -9.83 16.08
C LEU A 143 5.40 -9.13 16.86
N GLY A 144 4.23 -9.77 17.02
CA GLY A 144 3.07 -9.17 17.68
C GLY A 144 2.39 -8.06 16.86
N ILE A 145 2.70 -7.96 15.56
CA ILE A 145 2.06 -7.00 14.66
C ILE A 145 0.63 -7.50 14.39
N LYS A 146 -0.35 -6.64 14.60
CA LYS A 146 -1.76 -6.95 14.35
C LYS A 146 -2.26 -6.07 13.22
N VAL A 147 -2.88 -6.71 12.22
CA VAL A 147 -3.51 -6.01 11.11
C VAL A 147 -5.00 -5.91 11.39
N ASP A 148 -5.52 -4.69 11.45
CA ASP A 148 -6.92 -4.38 11.68
C ASP A 148 -7.33 -3.19 10.81
N GLY A 149 -8.34 -3.35 9.98
CA GLY A 149 -8.76 -2.27 9.10
C GLY A 149 -9.99 -2.56 8.26
N THR A 150 -10.25 -1.64 7.36
CA THR A 150 -11.34 -1.72 6.41
C THR A 150 -10.82 -1.45 5.00
N VAL A 151 -11.28 -2.23 4.04
CA VAL A 151 -11.12 -1.95 2.61
C VAL A 151 -12.48 -1.65 2.03
N GLU A 152 -12.60 -0.53 1.31
CA GLU A 152 -13.82 -0.14 0.61
C GLU A 152 -13.58 -0.02 -0.89
N VAL A 153 -14.55 -0.47 -1.69
CA VAL A 153 -14.49 -0.36 -3.15
C VAL A 153 -15.78 0.25 -3.67
N THR A 154 -15.66 1.38 -4.34
CA THR A 154 -16.76 2.01 -5.06
C THR A 154 -16.58 1.77 -6.56
N LEU A 155 -17.61 1.25 -7.20
CA LEU A 155 -17.63 0.99 -8.63
C LEU A 155 -18.47 2.04 -9.37
N PRO A 156 -18.14 2.36 -10.65
CA PRO A 156 -18.96 3.23 -11.48
C PRO A 156 -20.27 2.54 -11.91
N ALA A 157 -21.23 3.33 -12.37
CA ALA A 157 -22.57 2.82 -12.75
C ALA A 157 -22.53 1.81 -13.92
N ASN A 158 -21.50 1.86 -14.78
CA ASN A 158 -21.33 0.92 -15.89
C ASN A 158 -20.61 -0.37 -15.47
N ALA A 159 -20.34 -0.58 -14.18
CA ALA A 159 -19.71 -1.80 -13.70
C ALA A 159 -20.74 -2.91 -13.48
N LYS A 160 -20.40 -4.13 -13.91
CA LYS A 160 -21.14 -5.37 -13.61
C LYS A 160 -20.24 -6.28 -12.78
N VAL A 161 -20.62 -6.50 -11.51
CA VAL A 161 -19.89 -7.41 -10.62
C VAL A 161 -20.16 -8.85 -11.02
N LEU A 162 -19.11 -9.65 -11.16
CA LEU A 162 -19.13 -11.07 -11.48
C LEU A 162 -18.99 -11.91 -10.21
N THR A 163 -17.99 -11.60 -9.38
CA THR A 163 -17.76 -12.26 -8.08
C THR A 163 -17.30 -11.26 -7.04
N GLN A 164 -17.58 -11.53 -5.79
CA GLN A 164 -17.06 -10.76 -4.66
C GLN A 164 -17.21 -11.56 -3.36
N ASN A 165 -16.40 -11.24 -2.36
CA ASN A 165 -16.47 -11.79 -1.00
C ASN A 165 -16.56 -10.69 0.07
N ALA A 166 -17.20 -9.56 -0.26
CA ALA A 166 -17.34 -8.44 0.65
C ALA A 166 -18.17 -8.79 1.89
N SER A 167 -17.78 -8.20 3.02
CA SER A 167 -18.56 -8.29 4.27
C SER A 167 -19.85 -7.48 4.20
N SER A 168 -19.87 -6.44 3.36
CA SER A 168 -21.05 -5.59 3.09
C SER A 168 -21.05 -5.14 1.64
N THR A 169 -22.24 -5.05 1.04
CA THR A 169 -22.47 -4.65 -0.35
C THR A 169 -23.22 -3.31 -0.42
N PRO A 170 -23.17 -2.61 -1.58
CA PRO A 170 -23.93 -1.39 -1.78
C PRO A 170 -25.43 -1.56 -1.47
N GLY A 171 -26.03 -0.55 -0.86
CA GLY A 171 -27.43 -0.51 -0.47
C GLY A 171 -27.93 0.92 -0.24
N LEU A 172 -28.98 1.07 0.53
CA LEU A 172 -29.58 2.39 0.79
C LEU A 172 -28.64 3.38 1.48
N PHE A 173 -27.74 2.88 2.33
CA PHE A 173 -26.84 3.71 3.17
C PHE A 173 -25.37 3.70 2.75
N SER A 174 -24.97 2.85 1.81
CA SER A 174 -23.59 2.78 1.30
C SER A 174 -23.58 2.54 -0.20
N LYS A 175 -22.64 3.18 -0.89
CA LYS A 175 -22.37 2.97 -2.32
C LYS A 175 -21.19 2.04 -2.56
N SER A 176 -20.56 1.53 -1.50
CA SER A 176 -19.32 0.78 -1.56
C SER A 176 -19.51 -0.68 -1.11
N TYR A 177 -18.72 -1.56 -1.69
CA TYR A 177 -18.42 -2.88 -1.13
C TYR A 177 -17.38 -2.69 -0.03
N SER A 178 -17.53 -3.37 1.09
CA SER A 178 -16.65 -3.22 2.24
C SER A 178 -16.18 -4.56 2.78
N TRP A 179 -14.92 -4.65 3.15
CA TRP A 179 -14.29 -5.80 3.81
C TRP A 179 -13.70 -5.37 5.15
N LYS A 180 -14.00 -6.12 6.19
CA LYS A 180 -13.27 -6.04 7.46
C LYS A 180 -12.01 -6.90 7.36
N VAL A 181 -10.87 -6.31 7.66
CA VAL A 181 -9.56 -6.97 7.65
C VAL A 181 -9.12 -7.14 9.10
N ASN A 182 -9.42 -8.29 9.68
CA ASN A 182 -9.06 -8.64 11.06
C ASN A 182 -7.95 -9.70 11.02
N GLY A 183 -6.72 -9.28 10.71
CA GLY A 183 -5.57 -10.18 10.61
C GLY A 183 -5.15 -10.49 9.18
N TYR A 184 -4.25 -11.45 9.04
CA TYR A 184 -3.54 -11.76 7.79
C TYR A 184 -4.31 -12.69 6.83
N ASP A 185 -5.41 -13.29 7.29
CA ASP A 185 -6.20 -14.24 6.51
C ASP A 185 -7.33 -13.57 5.70
N ALA A 186 -7.60 -12.31 5.99
CA ALA A 186 -8.57 -11.54 5.23
C ALA A 186 -8.06 -11.32 3.80
N LYS A 187 -8.83 -11.74 2.81
CA LYS A 187 -8.49 -11.68 1.38
C LYS A 187 -9.58 -10.94 0.61
N PRO A 188 -9.67 -9.61 0.72
CA PRO A 188 -10.56 -8.84 -0.14
C PRO A 188 -10.36 -9.22 -1.60
N ALA A 189 -11.44 -9.64 -2.27
CA ALA A 189 -11.41 -10.05 -3.66
C ALA A 189 -12.72 -9.69 -4.36
N MET A 190 -12.61 -9.25 -5.60
CA MET A 190 -13.75 -8.91 -6.45
C MET A 190 -13.36 -9.02 -7.91
N THR A 191 -14.27 -9.51 -8.76
CA THR A 191 -14.15 -9.41 -10.21
C THR A 191 -15.36 -8.68 -10.78
N PHE A 192 -15.13 -7.86 -11.80
CA PHE A 192 -16.19 -7.10 -12.47
C PHE A 192 -15.78 -6.76 -13.92
N THR A 193 -16.74 -6.36 -14.73
CA THR A 193 -16.53 -5.78 -16.07
C THR A 193 -17.02 -4.34 -16.09
N LEU A 194 -16.51 -3.55 -17.03
CA LEU A 194 -17.02 -2.20 -17.36
C LEU A 194 -17.64 -2.27 -18.76
N ASN A 195 -18.91 -1.86 -18.88
CA ASN A 195 -19.68 -1.84 -20.14
C ASN A 195 -19.60 -0.45 -20.79
#